data_209901e6587f0c5fefe56ae000536b27
#
_entry.id   209901e6587f0c5fefe56ae000536b27
#
_cell.length_a   1.000
_cell.length_b   1.000
_cell.length_c   1.000
_cell.angle_alpha   90.00
_cell.angle_beta   90.00
_cell.angle_gamma   90.00
#
_symmetry.space_group_name_H-M   'P 1'
#
loop_
_entity.id
_entity.type
_entity.pdbx_description
1 polymer ?
#
loop_
_entity_poly.entity_id
_entity_poly.type
_entity_poly.pdbx_seq_one_letter_code
_entity_poly.pdbx_strand_id
1 'polypeptide(L)'
;LEHPEIAGRLTAIWIGGRYPEGGREANLSNDIEAANIIFKSGIDLWQVPVNVYSKMLVSLTELEEKVAPCGNIGEYLFLQMIQFNDNHTDWSFWPTG
;
A
#
# COMPACT_ATOMS: atom_id res chain seq x y z
N LEU A 1 1.18 -15.17 17.35
CA LEU A 1 2.23 -14.20 17.71
C LEU A 1 3.24 -14.89 18.62
N GLU A 2 4.52 -14.81 18.28
CA GLU A 2 5.60 -15.36 19.11
C GLU A 2 5.81 -14.50 20.39
N HIS A 3 5.50 -13.20 20.30
CA HIS A 3 5.68 -12.20 21.35
C HIS A 3 4.39 -11.42 21.61
N PRO A 4 3.36 -12.03 22.23
CA PRO A 4 2.08 -11.36 22.47
C PRO A 4 2.19 -10.17 23.44
N GLU A 5 3.23 -10.13 24.28
CA GLU A 5 3.48 -9.06 25.24
C GLU A 5 3.77 -7.69 24.61
N ILE A 6 4.10 -7.65 23.32
CA ILE A 6 4.32 -6.38 22.62
C ILE A 6 3.02 -5.76 22.07
N ALA A 7 1.93 -6.50 22.03
CA ALA A 7 0.68 -6.06 21.40
C ALA A 7 0.16 -4.72 21.97
N GLY A 8 0.28 -4.52 23.28
CA GLY A 8 -0.12 -3.26 23.94
C GLY A 8 0.90 -2.12 23.86
N ARG A 9 2.04 -2.34 23.17
CA ARG A 9 3.16 -1.38 23.10
C ARG A 9 3.35 -0.74 21.74
N LEU A 10 2.54 -1.13 20.76
CA LEU A 10 2.65 -0.64 19.39
C LEU A 10 1.27 -0.49 18.76
N THR A 11 1.19 0.43 17.81
CA THR A 11 0.06 0.60 16.89
C THR A 11 0.51 0.12 15.51
N ALA A 12 -0.26 -0.76 14.89
CA ALA A 12 -0.01 -1.19 13.53
C ALA A 12 -0.92 -0.40 12.57
N ILE A 13 -0.34 0.19 11.54
CA ILE A 13 -1.09 0.81 10.45
C ILE A 13 -0.99 -0.12 9.25
N TRP A 14 -2.11 -0.72 8.85
CA TRP A 14 -2.14 -1.71 7.78
C TRP A 14 -2.89 -1.18 6.55
N ILE A 15 -2.19 -1.16 5.42
CA ILE A 15 -2.77 -0.83 4.12
C ILE A 15 -3.26 -2.12 3.49
N GLY A 16 -4.59 -2.33 3.47
CA GLY A 16 -5.17 -3.54 2.91
C GLY A 16 -6.66 -3.72 3.18
N GLY A 17 -7.24 -4.68 2.45
CA GLY A 17 -8.65 -5.01 2.56
C GLY A 17 -9.60 -3.96 1.97
N ARG A 18 -10.91 -4.20 2.14
CA ARG A 18 -12.02 -3.31 1.75
C ARG A 18 -12.91 -3.05 2.95
N TYR A 19 -13.43 -1.86 3.05
CA TYR A 19 -14.36 -1.51 4.11
C TYR A 19 -15.44 -0.55 3.56
N PRO A 20 -16.73 -0.73 3.93
CA PRO A 20 -17.29 -1.79 4.78
C PRO A 20 -17.61 -3.10 4.04
N GLU A 21 -17.62 -3.10 2.70
CA GLU A 21 -18.19 -4.18 1.87
C GLU A 21 -17.39 -5.49 1.93
N GLY A 22 -16.11 -5.43 2.34
CA GLY A 22 -15.20 -6.57 2.25
C GLY A 22 -14.86 -6.93 0.81
N GLY A 23 -14.33 -8.14 0.58
CA GLY A 23 -14.00 -8.67 -0.74
C GLY A 23 -12.50 -8.71 -1.02
N ARG A 24 -12.17 -9.06 -2.26
CA ARG A 24 -10.76 -9.24 -2.68
C ARG A 24 -10.04 -7.90 -2.73
N GLU A 25 -8.84 -7.89 -2.18
CA GLU A 25 -7.88 -6.79 -2.25
C GLU A 25 -6.47 -7.39 -2.26
N ALA A 26 -5.53 -6.78 -2.98
CA ALA A 26 -4.23 -7.36 -3.27
C ALA A 26 -3.42 -7.71 -2.01
N ASN A 27 -3.26 -6.75 -1.09
CA ASN A 27 -2.46 -6.96 0.12
C ASN A 27 -3.09 -8.00 1.06
N LEU A 28 -4.42 -7.97 1.21
CA LEU A 28 -5.14 -8.98 1.97
C LEU A 28 -5.02 -10.37 1.35
N SER A 29 -5.07 -10.45 0.01
CA SER A 29 -5.02 -11.73 -0.71
C SER A 29 -3.64 -12.40 -0.65
N ASN A 30 -2.58 -11.64 -0.36
CA ASN A 30 -1.23 -12.20 -0.22
C ASN A 30 -1.11 -13.14 0.98
N ASP A 31 -1.75 -12.81 2.10
CA ASP A 31 -1.76 -13.67 3.29
C ASP A 31 -2.97 -13.38 4.19
N ILE A 32 -4.07 -14.07 3.90
CA ILE A 32 -5.32 -13.92 4.67
C ILE A 32 -5.17 -14.44 6.10
N GLU A 33 -4.36 -15.49 6.31
CA GLU A 33 -4.15 -16.05 7.64
C GLU A 33 -3.38 -15.09 8.54
N ALA A 34 -2.31 -14.49 8.03
CA ALA A 34 -1.56 -13.46 8.76
C ALA A 34 -2.44 -12.26 9.10
N ALA A 35 -3.25 -11.79 8.15
CA ALA A 35 -4.22 -10.72 8.41
C ALA A 35 -5.18 -11.08 9.53
N ASN A 36 -5.77 -12.28 9.51
CA ASN A 36 -6.66 -12.75 10.56
C ASN A 36 -5.99 -12.84 11.94
N ILE A 37 -4.72 -13.26 11.99
CA ILE A 37 -3.94 -13.30 13.22
C ILE A 37 -3.78 -11.89 13.79
N ILE A 38 -3.41 -10.91 12.96
CA ILE A 38 -3.23 -9.53 13.38
C ILE A 38 -4.54 -8.93 13.89
N PHE A 39 -5.66 -9.12 13.17
CA PHE A 39 -6.98 -8.64 13.62
C PHE A 39 -7.41 -9.23 14.97
N LYS A 40 -6.99 -10.45 15.30
CA LYS A 40 -7.31 -11.14 16.55
C LYS A 40 -6.28 -10.95 17.66
N SER A 41 -5.17 -10.29 17.37
CA SER A 41 -4.00 -10.22 18.27
C SER A 41 -4.15 -9.27 19.47
N GLY A 42 -5.14 -8.36 19.42
CA GLY A 42 -5.26 -7.30 20.41
C GLY A 42 -4.29 -6.13 20.21
N ILE A 43 -3.55 -6.10 19.11
CA ILE A 43 -2.76 -4.94 18.70
C ILE A 43 -3.73 -3.80 18.35
N ASP A 44 -3.37 -2.56 18.73
CA ASP A 44 -4.04 -1.37 18.20
C ASP A 44 -3.81 -1.28 16.69
N LEU A 45 -4.86 -1.59 15.91
CA LEU A 45 -4.77 -1.74 14.46
C LEU A 45 -5.59 -0.66 13.74
N TRP A 46 -4.90 0.14 12.94
CA TRP A 46 -5.51 1.11 12.04
C TRP A 46 -5.51 0.57 10.62
N GLN A 47 -6.69 0.26 10.13
CA GLN A 47 -6.84 -0.20 8.74
C GLN A 47 -6.97 0.98 7.77
N VAL A 48 -6.18 0.94 6.68
CA VAL A 48 -6.31 1.84 5.54
C VAL A 48 -6.79 1.00 4.34
N PRO A 49 -8.10 0.90 4.12
CA PRO A 49 -8.64 0.03 3.08
C PRO A 49 -8.48 0.62 1.67
N VAL A 50 -8.67 -0.21 0.63
CA VAL A 50 -8.48 0.17 -0.77
C VAL A 50 -9.28 1.40 -1.19
N ASN A 51 -10.49 1.56 -0.70
CA ASN A 51 -11.33 2.72 -0.97
C ASN A 51 -10.82 4.04 -0.34
N VAL A 52 -9.81 3.96 0.51
CA VAL A 52 -9.07 5.10 1.06
C VAL A 52 -7.75 5.29 0.32
N TYR A 53 -6.87 4.28 0.30
CA TYR A 53 -5.54 4.42 -0.28
C TYR A 53 -5.56 4.60 -1.80
N SER A 54 -6.57 4.09 -2.51
CA SER A 54 -6.71 4.31 -3.96
C SER A 54 -6.97 5.78 -4.35
N LYS A 55 -7.24 6.64 -3.38
CA LYS A 55 -7.37 8.09 -3.56
C LYS A 55 -6.06 8.86 -3.37
N MET A 56 -5.02 8.18 -2.89
CA MET A 56 -3.68 8.74 -2.73
C MET A 56 -2.95 8.66 -4.08
N LEU A 57 -3.31 9.59 -4.96
CA LEU A 57 -2.80 9.65 -6.33
C LEU A 57 -1.65 10.65 -6.42
N VAL A 58 -0.68 10.32 -7.25
CA VAL A 58 0.41 11.23 -7.63
C VAL A 58 0.57 11.21 -9.14
N SER A 59 0.73 12.37 -9.77
CA SER A 59 0.94 12.46 -11.21
C SER A 59 2.38 12.12 -11.59
N LEU A 60 2.58 11.64 -12.83
CA LEU A 60 3.92 11.43 -13.36
C LEU A 60 4.73 12.73 -13.38
N THR A 61 4.12 13.84 -13.74
CA THR A 61 4.77 15.16 -13.72
C THR A 61 5.26 15.53 -12.33
N GLU A 62 4.47 15.26 -11.30
CA GLU A 62 4.88 15.53 -9.93
C GLU A 62 6.03 14.63 -9.48
N LEU A 63 6.04 13.37 -9.89
CA LEU A 63 7.17 12.45 -9.65
C LEU A 63 8.44 12.91 -10.37
N GLU A 64 8.31 13.34 -11.63
CA GLU A 64 9.41 13.88 -12.41
C GLU A 64 10.01 15.14 -11.79
N GLU A 65 9.18 16.06 -11.31
CA GLU A 65 9.63 17.31 -10.72
C GLU A 65 10.17 17.17 -9.30
N LYS A 66 9.58 16.29 -8.49
CA LYS A 66 9.87 16.22 -7.04
C LYS A 66 10.69 15.01 -6.62
N VAL A 67 10.61 13.89 -7.34
CA VAL A 67 11.29 12.64 -6.97
C VAL A 67 12.54 12.42 -7.84
N ALA A 68 12.43 12.53 -9.14
CA ALA A 68 13.56 12.28 -10.04
C ALA A 68 14.80 13.12 -9.71
N PRO A 69 14.73 14.40 -9.30
CA PRO A 69 15.90 15.21 -8.97
C PRO A 69 16.56 14.85 -7.62
N CYS A 70 15.98 13.94 -6.84
CA CYS A 70 16.50 13.55 -5.52
C CYS A 70 17.70 12.59 -5.59
N GLY A 71 18.63 12.84 -6.49
CA GLY A 71 19.83 12.02 -6.70
C GLY A 71 19.52 10.66 -7.32
N ASN A 72 20.51 9.76 -7.31
CA ASN A 72 20.43 8.46 -7.98
C ASN A 72 19.23 7.61 -7.53
N ILE A 73 18.86 7.68 -6.26
CA ILE A 73 17.73 6.92 -5.73
C ILE A 73 16.39 7.49 -6.21
N GLY A 74 16.26 8.80 -6.30
CA GLY A 74 15.06 9.46 -6.83
C GLY A 74 14.85 9.14 -8.32
N GLU A 75 15.92 9.25 -9.11
CA GLU A 75 15.91 8.88 -10.53
C GLU A 75 15.54 7.40 -10.72
N TYR A 76 16.16 6.52 -9.94
CA TYR A 76 15.85 5.08 -9.98
C TYR A 76 14.37 4.80 -9.69
N LEU A 77 13.83 5.36 -8.61
CA LEU A 77 12.43 5.15 -8.23
C LEU A 77 11.47 5.69 -9.30
N PHE A 78 11.74 6.86 -9.85
CA PHE A 78 10.96 7.44 -10.93
C PHE A 78 10.94 6.53 -12.17
N LEU A 79 12.12 6.06 -12.61
CA LEU A 79 12.22 5.16 -13.76
C LEU A 79 11.50 3.83 -13.53
N GLN A 80 11.56 3.27 -12.31
CA GLN A 80 10.83 2.04 -11.97
C GLN A 80 9.32 2.24 -12.07
N MET A 81 8.80 3.38 -11.63
CA MET A 81 7.36 3.69 -11.72
C MET A 81 6.90 3.84 -13.17
N ILE A 82 7.69 4.50 -14.03
CA ILE A 82 7.37 4.61 -15.47
C ILE A 82 7.37 3.23 -16.12
N GLN A 83 8.43 2.44 -15.94
CA GLN A 83 8.52 1.11 -16.52
C GLN A 83 7.39 0.19 -16.08
N PHE A 84 6.99 0.29 -14.81
CA PHE A 84 5.86 -0.47 -14.29
C PHE A 84 4.56 -0.10 -15.00
N ASN A 85 4.29 1.19 -15.17
CA ASN A 85 3.11 1.68 -15.87
C ASN A 85 3.09 1.25 -17.34
N ASP A 86 4.22 1.38 -18.05
CA ASP A 86 4.34 0.99 -19.46
C ASP A 86 4.07 -0.51 -19.68
N ASN A 87 4.45 -1.34 -18.71
CA ASN A 87 4.25 -2.79 -18.75
C ASN A 87 2.83 -3.23 -18.30
N HIS A 88 2.02 -2.32 -17.75
CA HIS A 88 0.69 -2.60 -17.19
C HIS A 88 -0.38 -1.67 -17.76
N THR A 89 -0.34 -1.46 -19.08
CA THR A 89 -1.26 -0.56 -19.81
C THR A 89 -2.73 -0.97 -19.74
N ASP A 90 -3.03 -2.21 -19.39
CA ASP A 90 -4.37 -2.74 -19.17
C ASP A 90 -4.95 -2.42 -17.78
N TRP A 91 -4.16 -1.86 -16.88
CA TRP A 91 -4.61 -1.43 -15.56
C TRP A 91 -5.25 -0.04 -15.63
N SER A 92 -6.53 -0.01 -15.98
CA SER A 92 -7.32 1.21 -16.15
C SER A 92 -7.51 2.04 -14.87
N PHE A 93 -7.11 1.52 -13.73
CA PHE A 93 -7.25 2.16 -12.42
C PHE A 93 -5.92 2.56 -11.78
N TRP A 94 -4.79 2.33 -12.47
CA TRP A 94 -3.51 2.78 -11.96
C TRP A 94 -3.40 4.29 -12.13
N PRO A 95 -3.09 5.05 -11.08
CA PRO A 95 -3.05 6.51 -11.16
C PRO A 95 -1.81 6.97 -11.92
N THR A 96 -1.96 7.12 -13.20
CA THR A 96 -0.93 7.64 -14.13
C THR A 96 -1.16 9.11 -14.45
N GLY A 97 -2.15 9.71 -13.82
CA GLY A 97 -2.62 11.06 -14.13
C GLY A 97 -1.83 12.18 -13.56
#